data_a300ad3ac7987575fdc0fc3c36cd350e
#
_entry.id   a300ad3ac7987575fdc0fc3c36cd350e
#
_cell.length_a   1.000
_cell.length_b   1.000
_cell.length_c   1.000
_cell.angle_alpha   90.00
_cell.angle_beta   90.00
_cell.angle_gamma   90.00
#
_symmetry.space_group_name_H-M   'P 1'
#
loop_
_entity.id
_entity.type
_entity.pdbx_description
1 polymer ?
#
loop_
_entity_poly.entity_id
_entity_poly.type
_entity_poly.pdbx_seq_one_letter_code
_entity_poly.pdbx_strand_id
1 'polypeptide(L)'
;MPWSFRATDSDAYGHVNNAAYLAVAEEFLDLDGPRTLEIEWRTPCHAGDELTAIVAPGTGLLHLIDDATSDTRAVISTRTTS
;
A
#
# COMPACT_ATOMS: atom_id res chain seq x y z
N MET A 1 -0.53 9.25 7.33
CA MET A 1 -1.80 9.43 6.59
C MET A 1 -2.65 8.18 6.75
N PRO A 2 -3.85 8.30 7.30
CA PRO A 2 -4.67 7.12 7.56
C PRO A 2 -5.14 6.46 6.26
N TRP A 3 -5.28 5.15 6.30
CA TRP A 3 -5.80 4.35 5.20
C TRP A 3 -6.54 3.12 5.75
N SER A 4 -7.58 2.70 5.06
CA SER A 4 -8.22 1.42 5.32
C SER A 4 -8.73 0.83 3.99
N PHE A 5 -8.70 -0.50 3.90
CA PHE A 5 -9.24 -1.18 2.73
C PHE A 5 -10.73 -1.46 2.95
N ARG A 6 -11.49 -1.44 1.85
CA ARG A 6 -12.92 -1.73 1.88
C ARG A 6 -13.15 -3.24 1.77
N ALA A 7 -14.33 -3.68 2.16
CA ALA A 7 -14.70 -5.10 2.00
C ALA A 7 -14.62 -5.55 0.53
N THR A 8 -14.92 -4.65 -0.42
CA THR A 8 -14.82 -4.93 -1.86
C THR A 8 -13.39 -5.11 -2.35
N ASP A 9 -12.39 -4.74 -1.54
CA ASP A 9 -10.98 -4.94 -1.87
C ASP A 9 -10.49 -6.33 -1.46
N SER A 10 -11.32 -7.12 -0.79
CA SER A 10 -10.93 -8.42 -0.25
C SER A 10 -11.27 -9.57 -1.20
N ASP A 11 -10.47 -10.62 -1.16
CA ASP A 11 -10.73 -11.86 -1.88
C ASP A 11 -11.63 -12.81 -1.06
N ALA A 12 -11.83 -14.04 -1.55
CA ALA A 12 -12.67 -15.05 -0.90
C ALA A 12 -12.18 -15.48 0.49
N TYR A 13 -10.91 -15.22 0.81
CA TYR A 13 -10.30 -15.56 2.09
C TYR A 13 -10.27 -14.37 3.06
N GLY A 14 -10.86 -13.24 2.67
CA GLY A 14 -10.85 -12.04 3.49
C GLY A 14 -9.55 -11.24 3.43
N HIS A 15 -8.59 -11.64 2.61
CA HIS A 15 -7.36 -10.90 2.41
C HIS A 15 -7.55 -9.83 1.34
N VAL A 16 -6.92 -8.68 1.53
CA VAL A 16 -6.93 -7.61 0.53
C VAL A 16 -6.22 -8.11 -0.72
N ASN A 17 -6.86 -7.96 -1.88
CA ASN A 17 -6.26 -8.41 -3.15
C ASN A 17 -5.15 -7.45 -3.61
N ASN A 18 -4.29 -7.94 -4.49
CA ASN A 18 -3.11 -7.19 -4.92
C ASN A 18 -3.44 -5.88 -5.64
N ALA A 19 -4.56 -5.85 -6.38
CA ALA A 19 -4.96 -4.64 -7.10
C ALA A 19 -5.31 -3.48 -6.16
N ALA A 20 -5.77 -3.77 -4.95
CA ALA A 20 -6.11 -2.73 -3.98
C ALA A 20 -4.88 -1.95 -3.51
N TYR A 21 -3.70 -2.56 -3.53
CA TYR A 21 -2.46 -1.87 -3.17
C TYR A 21 -2.06 -0.81 -4.21
N LEU A 22 -2.49 -0.97 -5.46
CA LEU A 22 -2.30 0.07 -6.48
C LEU A 22 -3.07 1.33 -6.11
N ALA A 23 -4.27 1.19 -5.52
CA ALA A 23 -5.05 2.34 -5.09
C ALA A 23 -4.32 3.13 -3.98
N VAL A 24 -3.64 2.43 -3.07
CA VAL A 24 -2.81 3.08 -2.05
C VAL A 24 -1.67 3.88 -2.71
N ALA A 25 -1.00 3.27 -3.68
CA ALA A 25 0.10 3.94 -4.38
C ALA A 25 -0.41 5.16 -5.15
N GLU A 26 -1.54 5.06 -5.82
CA GLU A 26 -2.14 6.17 -6.57
C GLU A 26 -2.52 7.34 -5.67
N GLU A 27 -2.97 7.04 -4.44
CA GLU A 27 -3.38 8.07 -3.49
C GLU A 27 -2.19 8.85 -2.92
N PHE A 28 -1.10 8.18 -2.61
CA PHE A 28 -0.02 8.78 -1.82
C PHE A 28 1.29 8.99 -2.58
N LEU A 29 1.49 8.33 -3.72
CA LEU A 29 2.70 8.46 -4.52
C LEU A 29 2.41 9.18 -5.83
N ASP A 30 3.41 9.92 -6.32
CA ASP A 30 3.34 10.54 -7.62
C ASP A 30 3.64 9.49 -8.70
N LEU A 31 2.62 9.16 -9.48
CA LEU A 31 2.71 8.14 -10.52
C LEU A 31 2.67 8.73 -11.93
N ASP A 32 3.15 9.96 -12.10
CA ASP A 32 3.22 10.58 -13.42
C ASP A 32 4.21 9.83 -14.33
N GLY A 33 3.76 9.55 -15.54
CA GLY A 33 4.57 8.89 -16.56
C GLY A 33 4.76 7.40 -16.32
N PRO A 34 5.55 6.72 -17.19
CA PRO A 34 5.83 5.30 -17.03
C PRO A 34 6.61 5.02 -15.75
N ARG A 35 6.10 4.08 -14.94
CA ARG A 35 6.73 3.73 -13.67
C ARG A 35 6.65 2.24 -13.44
N THR A 36 7.65 1.73 -12.72
CA THR A 36 7.64 0.38 -12.18
C THR A 36 7.24 0.45 -10.72
N LEU A 37 6.23 -0.35 -10.35
CA LEU A 37 5.82 -0.51 -8.96
C LEU A 37 6.33 -1.85 -8.45
N GLU A 38 6.96 -1.82 -7.28
CA GLU A 38 7.36 -3.03 -6.57
C GLU A 38 6.67 -3.03 -5.21
N ILE A 39 6.06 -4.15 -4.87
CA ILE A 39 5.36 -4.30 -3.60
C ILE A 39 5.99 -5.46 -2.84
N GLU A 40 6.49 -5.16 -1.65
CA GLU A 40 6.97 -6.18 -0.71
C GLU A 40 5.86 -6.41 0.32
N TRP A 41 5.21 -7.57 0.24
CA TRP A 41 4.19 -7.95 1.22
C TRP A 41 4.87 -8.63 2.41
N ARG A 42 4.59 -8.16 3.61
CA ARG A 42 5.12 -8.76 4.83
C ARG A 42 4.07 -9.51 5.59
N THR A 43 2.88 -8.91 5.73
CA THR A 43 1.75 -9.53 6.41
C THR A 43 0.48 -9.16 5.67
N PRO A 44 -0.43 -10.09 5.41
CA PRO A 44 -1.68 -9.77 4.73
C PRO A 44 -2.49 -8.73 5.48
N CYS A 45 -3.09 -7.80 4.73
CA CYS A 45 -4.04 -6.84 5.27
C CYS A 45 -5.46 -7.41 5.12
N HIS A 46 -6.35 -6.95 5.98
CA HIS A 46 -7.76 -7.29 5.96
C HIS A 46 -8.59 -6.01 5.83
N ALA A 47 -9.78 -6.13 5.24
CA ALA A 47 -10.71 -5.02 5.18
C ALA A 47 -11.05 -4.54 6.60
N GLY A 48 -11.03 -3.22 6.81
CA GLY A 48 -11.31 -2.64 8.11
C GLY A 48 -10.10 -2.48 9.02
N ASP A 49 -8.94 -3.02 8.66
CA ASP A 49 -7.71 -2.75 9.40
C ASP A 49 -7.40 -1.24 9.35
N GLU A 50 -7.10 -0.68 10.51
CA GLU A 50 -6.66 0.72 10.57
C GLU A 50 -5.16 0.79 10.30
N LEU A 51 -4.80 1.50 9.23
CA LEU A 51 -3.44 1.55 8.73
C LEU A 51 -2.98 2.99 8.60
N THR A 52 -1.67 3.18 8.65
CA THR A 52 -1.04 4.47 8.36
C THR A 52 -0.08 4.30 7.21
N ALA A 53 -0.23 5.14 6.18
CA ALA A 53 0.70 5.22 5.07
C ALA A 53 1.75 6.29 5.37
N ILE A 54 3.02 5.91 5.35
CA ILE A 54 4.14 6.81 5.56
C ILE A 54 4.94 6.88 4.26
N VAL A 55 5.03 8.07 3.69
CA VAL A 55 5.77 8.32 2.46
C VAL A 55 7.04 9.08 2.80
N ALA A 56 8.19 8.57 2.35
CA ALA A 56 9.45 9.28 2.43
C ALA A 56 9.55 10.24 1.23
N PRO A 57 9.51 11.58 1.45
CA PRO A 57 9.48 12.53 0.34
C PRO A 57 10.67 12.38 -0.61
N GLY A 58 10.39 12.40 -1.92
CA GLY A 58 11.42 12.32 -2.95
C GLY A 58 11.98 10.94 -3.22
N THR A 59 11.51 9.91 -2.51
CA THR A 59 12.07 8.56 -2.65
C THR A 59 11.18 7.60 -3.42
N GLY A 60 9.89 7.92 -3.60
CA GLY A 60 8.92 6.99 -4.18
C GLY A 60 8.65 5.78 -3.32
N LEU A 61 8.92 5.87 -2.02
CA LEU A 61 8.81 4.76 -1.07
C LEU A 61 7.66 5.03 -0.10
N LEU A 62 6.77 4.03 0.05
CA LEU A 62 5.63 4.09 0.96
C LEU A 62 5.65 2.87 1.88
N HIS A 63 5.52 3.11 3.17
CA HIS A 63 5.34 2.05 4.16
C HIS A 63 3.89 2.06 4.64
N LEU A 64 3.25 0.90 4.61
CA LEU A 64 1.89 0.73 5.11
C LEU A 64 1.98 -0.01 6.44
N ILE A 65 1.60 0.66 7.51
CA ILE A 65 1.82 0.21 8.88
C ILE A 65 0.49 -0.01 9.58
N ASP A 66 0.37 -1.13 10.28
CA ASP A 66 -0.80 -1.43 11.10
C ASP A 66 -0.78 -0.57 12.38
N ASP A 67 -1.85 0.18 12.63
CA ASP A 67 -1.92 1.09 13.78
C ASP A 67 -1.98 0.35 15.12
N ALA A 68 -2.56 -0.85 15.14
CA ALA A 68 -2.72 -1.61 16.37
C ALA A 68 -1.42 -2.26 16.84
N THR A 69 -0.60 -2.74 15.90
CA THR A 69 0.60 -3.52 16.20
C THR A 69 1.89 -2.79 15.89
N SER A 70 1.83 -1.72 15.13
CA SER A 70 2.97 -0.98 14.57
C SER A 70 3.83 -1.81 13.61
N ASP A 71 3.31 -2.93 13.12
CA ASP A 71 3.98 -3.76 12.14
C ASP A 71 3.86 -3.16 10.74
N THR A 72 4.94 -3.25 9.96
CA THR A 72 4.88 -2.93 8.54
C THR A 72 4.17 -4.05 7.81
N ARG A 73 3.03 -3.74 7.18
CA ARG A 73 2.24 -4.70 6.40
C ARG A 73 2.76 -4.86 4.98
N ALA A 74 3.14 -3.75 4.36
CA ALA A 74 3.67 -3.74 3.00
C ALA A 74 4.58 -2.54 2.79
N VAL A 75 5.51 -2.70 1.87
CA VAL A 75 6.35 -1.60 1.38
C VAL A 75 6.13 -1.49 -0.11
N ILE A 76 5.72 -0.31 -0.57
CA ILE A 76 5.49 -0.03 -1.98
C ILE A 76 6.55 0.96 -2.45
N SER A 77 7.25 0.62 -3.52
CA SER A 77 8.22 1.51 -4.12
C SER A 77 7.92 1.75 -5.59
N THR A 78 8.23 2.95 -6.05
CA THR A 78 8.12 3.31 -7.45
C THR A 78 9.46 3.78 -7.98
N ARG A 79 9.70 3.52 -9.26
CA ARG A 79 10.85 4.08 -9.97
C ARG A 79 10.44 4.40 -11.39
N THR A 80 11.08 5.42 -11.95
CA THR A 80 10.85 5.78 -13.34
C THR A 80 11.34 4.67 -14.25
N THR A 81 10.50 4.26 -15.18
CA THR A 81 10.87 3.31 -16.23
C THR A 81 11.47 4.10 -17.38
N SER A 82 12.70 3.85 -17.68
CA SER A 82 13.38 4.53 -18.78
C SER A 82 13.64 3.58 -19.93
#